data_f481e8218a4366abc34924c279be0089
#
_entry.id   f481e8218a4366abc34924c279be0089
#
_cell.length_a   1.000
_cell.length_b   1.000
_cell.length_c   1.000
_cell.angle_alpha   90.00
_cell.angle_beta   90.00
_cell.angle_gamma   90.00
#
_symmetry.space_group_name_H-M   'P 1'
#
loop_
_entity.id
_entity.type
_entity.pdbx_description
1 polymer ?
#
loop_
_entity_poly.entity_id
_entity_poly.type
_entity_poly.pdbx_seq_one_letter_code
_entity_poly.pdbx_strand_id
1 'polypeptide(L)'
;MKRALVTQAFGDDWQKILSITQPRMEAYAKRYAIDFMAIDKPVTQPVQYSKLAIGNIMLARGYEQVMFLDADVLVTNDCEDLGCPDSEGSQHFFCALDEGEFLDRKQGMVDLAKGFGGKITPRFYVNTGVFVVSNKFLGLFSCPPFGCYPNHFGEQTWMNIQAHLWGMELTPLDPAYNCMTSVESHFGLDRYKDAYIIHYAGQSNDLVKLAGQIQEDDAKLKEAGR
;
A
#
# COMPACT_ATOMS: atom_id res chain seq x y z
N MET A 1 -10.96 -12.68 14.36
CA MET A 1 -10.18 -11.45 14.07
C MET A 1 -11.00 -10.57 13.12
N LYS A 2 -11.27 -9.33 13.50
CA LYS A 2 -12.00 -8.37 12.66
C LYS A 2 -11.03 -7.67 11.71
N ARG A 3 -11.26 -7.79 10.40
CA ARG A 3 -10.34 -7.31 9.36
C ARG A 3 -11.02 -6.33 8.43
N ALA A 4 -10.25 -5.40 7.86
CA ALA A 4 -10.71 -4.53 6.79
C ALA A 4 -9.71 -4.48 5.63
N LEU A 5 -10.22 -4.37 4.40
CA LEU A 5 -9.49 -3.90 3.23
C LEU A 5 -9.86 -2.45 3.02
N VAL A 6 -8.85 -1.59 3.04
CA VAL A 6 -9.02 -0.13 2.91
C VAL A 6 -8.32 0.34 1.65
N THR A 7 -8.96 1.20 0.90
CA THR A 7 -8.38 1.94 -0.22
C THR A 7 -8.75 3.41 -0.12
N GLN A 8 -8.09 4.27 -0.90
CA GLN A 8 -8.42 5.69 -0.96
C GLN A 8 -8.28 6.23 -2.38
N ALA A 9 -9.19 7.11 -2.78
CA ALA A 9 -9.11 7.82 -4.04
C ALA A 9 -9.72 9.23 -3.90
N PHE A 10 -8.96 10.27 -4.25
CA PHE A 10 -9.36 11.66 -4.07
C PHE A 10 -9.35 12.40 -5.41
N GLY A 11 -10.47 13.08 -5.70
CA GLY A 11 -10.69 13.76 -6.96
C GLY A 11 -11.17 12.84 -8.08
N ASP A 12 -11.79 13.45 -9.10
CA ASP A 12 -12.53 12.73 -10.13
C ASP A 12 -11.69 11.71 -10.88
N ASP A 13 -10.44 12.03 -11.19
CA ASP A 13 -9.58 11.14 -11.97
C ASP A 13 -9.17 9.90 -11.18
N TRP A 14 -8.83 10.04 -9.90
CA TRP A 14 -8.54 8.91 -9.03
C TRP A 14 -9.78 8.08 -8.73
N GLN A 15 -10.96 8.70 -8.62
CA GLN A 15 -12.23 8.00 -8.50
C GLN A 15 -12.55 7.17 -9.76
N LYS A 16 -12.22 7.66 -10.96
CA LYS A 16 -12.32 6.87 -12.20
C LYS A 16 -11.42 5.65 -12.17
N ILE A 17 -10.16 5.80 -11.73
CA ILE A 17 -9.23 4.67 -11.57
C ILE A 17 -9.79 3.66 -10.58
N LEU A 18 -10.20 4.10 -9.41
CA LEU A 18 -10.79 3.23 -8.39
C LEU A 18 -12.03 2.50 -8.92
N SER A 19 -12.87 3.15 -9.73
CA SER A 19 -14.06 2.50 -10.32
C SER A 19 -13.74 1.29 -11.20
N ILE A 20 -12.51 1.20 -11.73
CA ILE A 20 -12.03 0.06 -12.52
C ILE A 20 -11.49 -1.03 -11.60
N THR A 21 -10.73 -0.67 -10.55
CA THR A 21 -10.03 -1.62 -9.68
C THR A 21 -10.89 -2.13 -8.51
N GLN A 22 -11.80 -1.30 -8.01
CA GLN A 22 -12.67 -1.59 -6.86
C GLN A 22 -13.43 -2.92 -6.98
N PRO A 23 -14.04 -3.30 -8.12
CA PRO A 23 -14.78 -4.55 -8.21
C PRO A 23 -13.94 -5.79 -7.86
N ARG A 24 -12.65 -5.78 -8.19
CA ARG A 24 -11.73 -6.86 -7.81
C ARG A 24 -11.35 -6.82 -6.34
N MET A 25 -11.14 -5.64 -5.77
CA MET A 25 -10.89 -5.47 -4.33
C MET A 25 -12.11 -5.94 -3.50
N GLU A 26 -13.33 -5.59 -3.93
CA GLU A 26 -14.57 -6.05 -3.28
C GLU A 26 -14.75 -7.56 -3.39
N ALA A 27 -14.46 -8.14 -4.56
CA ALA A 27 -14.52 -9.59 -4.76
C ALA A 27 -13.53 -10.33 -3.85
N TYR A 28 -12.31 -9.80 -3.72
CA TYR A 28 -11.31 -10.29 -2.79
C TYR A 28 -11.80 -10.19 -1.34
N ALA A 29 -12.25 -9.02 -0.92
CA ALA A 29 -12.74 -8.79 0.44
C ALA A 29 -13.92 -9.73 0.79
N LYS A 30 -14.86 -9.91 -0.14
CA LYS A 30 -15.99 -10.83 0.00
C LYS A 30 -15.54 -12.28 0.14
N ARG A 31 -14.54 -12.71 -0.66
CA ARG A 31 -14.02 -14.09 -0.63
C ARG A 31 -13.46 -14.46 0.75
N TYR A 32 -12.80 -13.52 1.39
CA TYR A 32 -12.12 -13.76 2.67
C TYR A 32 -12.85 -13.19 3.89
N ALA A 33 -14.11 -12.78 3.71
CA ALA A 33 -14.94 -12.21 4.78
C ALA A 33 -14.27 -11.01 5.49
N ILE A 34 -13.72 -10.10 4.68
CA ILE A 34 -13.05 -8.86 5.10
C ILE A 34 -13.99 -7.70 4.81
N ASP A 35 -14.14 -6.74 5.74
CA ASP A 35 -14.90 -5.51 5.49
C ASP A 35 -14.16 -4.66 4.43
N PHE A 36 -14.88 -4.23 3.37
CA PHE A 36 -14.31 -3.33 2.37
C PHE A 36 -14.65 -1.87 2.69
N MET A 37 -13.66 -0.98 2.50
CA MET A 37 -13.81 0.46 2.75
C MET A 37 -13.02 1.28 1.73
N ALA A 38 -13.71 2.13 0.98
CA ALA A 38 -13.10 3.17 0.17
C ALA A 38 -13.23 4.54 0.86
N ILE A 39 -12.11 5.26 0.98
CA ILE A 39 -12.06 6.63 1.52
C ILE A 39 -12.09 7.58 0.33
N ASP A 40 -13.17 8.36 0.21
CA ASP A 40 -13.43 9.28 -0.90
C ASP A 40 -13.15 10.75 -0.56
N LYS A 41 -12.93 11.07 0.72
CA LYS A 41 -12.65 12.42 1.20
C LYS A 41 -11.31 12.49 1.91
N PRO A 42 -10.40 13.37 1.48
CA PRO A 42 -9.14 13.54 2.16
C PRO A 42 -9.35 14.11 3.58
N VAL A 43 -8.59 13.58 4.53
CA VAL A 43 -8.59 14.07 5.92
C VAL A 43 -7.37 14.90 6.27
N THR A 44 -6.42 14.99 5.32
CA THR A 44 -5.17 15.77 5.47
C THR A 44 -4.82 16.53 4.20
N GLN A 45 -3.89 17.47 4.34
CA GLN A 45 -3.16 18.09 3.23
C GLN A 45 -1.66 18.01 3.53
N PRO A 46 -0.80 17.55 2.61
CA PRO A 46 -1.14 16.94 1.29
C PRO A 46 -1.99 15.67 1.40
N VAL A 47 -2.81 15.39 0.38
CA VAL A 47 -3.85 14.33 0.42
C VAL A 47 -3.29 12.92 0.65
N GLN A 48 -2.04 12.66 0.24
CA GLN A 48 -1.37 11.38 0.43
C GLN A 48 -1.31 10.95 1.90
N TYR A 49 -1.15 11.91 2.81
CA TYR A 49 -1.12 11.66 4.26
C TYR A 49 -2.47 11.24 4.83
N SER A 50 -3.54 11.28 4.05
CA SER A 50 -4.84 10.73 4.45
C SER A 50 -4.78 9.23 4.74
N LYS A 51 -3.79 8.51 4.22
CA LYS A 51 -3.47 7.12 4.56
C LYS A 51 -3.21 6.93 6.06
N LEU A 52 -2.66 7.93 6.74
CA LEU A 52 -2.45 7.89 8.19
C LEU A 52 -3.76 7.83 9.00
N ALA A 53 -4.91 8.18 8.41
CA ALA A 53 -6.21 8.02 9.07
C ALA A 53 -6.60 6.55 9.32
N ILE A 54 -5.92 5.59 8.68
CA ILE A 54 -6.15 4.15 8.87
C ILE A 54 -6.03 3.78 10.35
N GLY A 55 -5.03 4.32 11.06
CA GLY A 55 -4.88 4.09 12.49
C GLY A 55 -6.13 4.47 13.30
N ASN A 56 -6.73 5.63 13.02
CA ASN A 56 -7.96 6.07 13.66
C ASN A 56 -9.16 5.20 13.27
N ILE A 57 -9.23 4.74 12.01
CA ILE A 57 -10.28 3.85 11.53
C ILE A 57 -10.19 2.50 12.26
N MET A 58 -8.98 1.96 12.41
CA MET A 58 -8.75 0.71 13.16
C MET A 58 -9.26 0.83 14.59
N LEU A 59 -8.87 1.89 15.30
CA LEU A 59 -9.30 2.14 16.67
C LEU A 59 -10.82 2.33 16.78
N ALA A 60 -11.39 3.23 15.98
CA ALA A 60 -12.80 3.59 16.07
C ALA A 60 -13.75 2.44 15.73
N ARG A 61 -13.33 1.52 14.85
CA ARG A 61 -14.15 0.40 14.38
C ARG A 61 -13.74 -0.95 14.95
N GLY A 62 -12.68 -1.00 15.76
CA GLY A 62 -12.19 -2.21 16.41
C GLY A 62 -11.63 -3.23 15.42
N TYR A 63 -10.98 -2.78 14.34
CA TYR A 63 -10.27 -3.67 13.44
C TYR A 63 -8.96 -4.12 14.08
N GLU A 64 -8.70 -5.42 14.02
CA GLU A 64 -7.48 -6.02 14.51
C GLU A 64 -6.39 -6.05 13.43
N GLN A 65 -6.81 -6.09 12.16
CA GLN A 65 -5.92 -6.07 11.01
C GLN A 65 -6.53 -5.23 9.88
N VAL A 66 -5.68 -4.48 9.18
CA VAL A 66 -6.03 -3.78 7.95
C VAL A 66 -5.08 -4.19 6.84
N MET A 67 -5.62 -4.55 5.70
CA MET A 67 -4.97 -4.57 4.41
C MET A 67 -5.25 -3.23 3.72
N PHE A 68 -4.21 -2.57 3.23
CA PHE A 68 -4.34 -1.36 2.45
C PHE A 68 -3.89 -1.61 1.01
N LEU A 69 -4.67 -1.12 0.07
CA LEU A 69 -4.37 -1.14 -1.37
C LEU A 69 -4.54 0.28 -1.93
N ASP A 70 -3.55 0.79 -2.66
CA ASP A 70 -3.71 2.02 -3.43
C ASP A 70 -4.80 1.85 -4.52
N ALA A 71 -5.39 2.95 -4.98
CA ALA A 71 -6.48 2.92 -5.96
C ALA A 71 -6.07 2.32 -7.32
N ASP A 72 -4.78 2.40 -7.66
CA ASP A 72 -4.18 1.86 -8.88
C ASP A 72 -3.65 0.43 -8.71
N VAL A 73 -4.33 -0.36 -7.91
CA VAL A 73 -3.99 -1.76 -7.66
C VAL A 73 -5.07 -2.68 -8.21
N LEU A 74 -4.66 -3.69 -8.99
CA LEU A 74 -5.53 -4.71 -9.55
C LEU A 74 -5.27 -6.05 -8.86
N VAL A 75 -6.26 -6.58 -8.14
CA VAL A 75 -6.17 -7.87 -7.45
C VAL A 75 -6.65 -8.99 -8.38
N THR A 76 -5.88 -10.06 -8.53
CA THR A 76 -6.25 -11.20 -9.36
C THR A 76 -7.19 -12.18 -8.63
N ASN A 77 -7.88 -13.04 -9.38
CA ASN A 77 -8.83 -13.99 -8.78
C ASN A 77 -8.14 -15.11 -7.99
N ASP A 78 -6.88 -15.38 -8.27
CA ASP A 78 -6.05 -16.38 -7.59
C ASP A 78 -5.22 -15.80 -6.43
N CYS A 79 -5.36 -14.50 -6.14
CA CYS A 79 -4.74 -13.90 -4.97
C CYS A 79 -5.23 -14.57 -3.69
N GLU A 80 -4.29 -15.15 -2.93
CA GLU A 80 -4.57 -15.77 -1.65
C GLU A 80 -4.86 -14.74 -0.57
N ASP A 81 -5.40 -15.19 0.58
CA ASP A 81 -5.64 -14.34 1.73
C ASP A 81 -4.30 -13.83 2.31
N LEU A 82 -4.02 -12.56 2.13
CA LEU A 82 -2.90 -11.87 2.76
C LEU A 82 -3.12 -11.62 4.27
N GLY A 83 -4.22 -12.12 4.83
CA GLY A 83 -4.43 -12.11 6.26
C GLY A 83 -3.29 -12.83 6.95
N CYS A 84 -2.77 -12.24 8.02
CA CYS A 84 -1.75 -12.87 8.83
C CYS A 84 -2.26 -14.23 9.31
N PRO A 85 -1.63 -15.35 8.97
CA PRO A 85 -1.93 -16.58 9.66
C PRO A 85 -1.70 -16.37 11.15
N ASP A 86 -2.65 -16.77 11.95
CA ASP A 86 -2.62 -16.68 13.40
C ASP A 86 -1.43 -17.46 13.97
N SER A 87 -0.27 -16.85 13.94
CA SER A 87 0.77 -17.19 14.88
C SER A 87 0.60 -16.26 16.07
N GLU A 88 0.26 -16.80 17.22
CA GLU A 88 0.23 -16.04 18.48
C GLU A 88 1.49 -15.19 18.58
N GLY A 89 1.33 -13.87 18.56
CA GLY A 89 2.44 -12.93 18.70
C GLY A 89 3.04 -12.39 17.40
N SER A 90 2.58 -12.76 16.21
CA SER A 90 3.14 -12.23 14.97
C SER A 90 2.85 -10.74 14.80
N GLN A 91 3.91 -9.97 14.96
CA GLN A 91 3.92 -8.52 14.81
C GLN A 91 4.34 -8.20 13.36
N HIS A 92 3.51 -8.55 12.37
CA HIS A 92 3.93 -8.41 10.99
C HIS A 92 3.38 -7.15 10.34
N PHE A 93 4.28 -6.38 9.79
CA PHE A 93 4.04 -5.41 8.77
C PHE A 93 4.47 -6.05 7.44
N PHE A 94 3.50 -6.49 6.66
CA PHE A 94 3.77 -7.12 5.37
C PHE A 94 3.78 -6.07 4.28
N CYS A 95 4.89 -5.96 3.59
CA CYS A 95 5.05 -4.99 2.52
C CYS A 95 6.14 -5.43 1.54
N ALA A 96 6.02 -5.03 0.29
CA ALA A 96 7.09 -5.26 -0.67
C ALA A 96 8.24 -4.28 -0.44
N LEU A 97 9.46 -4.78 -0.53
CA LEU A 97 10.66 -3.95 -0.50
C LEU A 97 10.72 -3.06 -1.75
N ASP A 98 11.05 -1.81 -1.54
CA ASP A 98 11.28 -0.81 -2.57
C ASP A 98 12.77 -0.43 -2.53
N GLU A 99 13.63 -1.43 -2.81
CA GLU A 99 15.08 -1.37 -2.67
C GLU A 99 15.77 -1.69 -4.01
N GLY A 100 17.07 -1.50 -4.06
CA GLY A 100 17.89 -1.75 -5.25
C GLY A 100 18.09 -0.47 -6.04
N GLU A 101 17.48 -0.31 -7.19
CA GLU A 101 17.56 0.91 -8.00
C GLU A 101 17.04 2.17 -7.30
N PHE A 102 16.36 1.98 -6.16
CA PHE A 102 15.77 3.03 -5.32
C PHE A 102 16.58 3.31 -4.04
N LEU A 103 17.89 3.17 -4.07
CA LEU A 103 18.77 3.43 -2.93
C LEU A 103 18.67 4.84 -2.36
N ASP A 104 18.37 5.81 -3.20
CA ASP A 104 18.11 7.20 -2.84
C ASP A 104 16.88 7.36 -1.95
N ARG A 105 15.91 6.44 -1.98
CA ARG A 105 14.77 6.45 -1.07
C ARG A 105 15.17 6.20 0.38
N LYS A 106 16.14 5.33 0.65
CA LYS A 106 16.76 5.20 1.96
C LYS A 106 17.46 6.49 2.40
N GLN A 107 18.13 7.17 1.46
CA GLN A 107 18.72 8.49 1.71
C GLN A 107 17.63 9.52 2.05
N GLY A 108 16.47 9.47 1.39
CA GLY A 108 15.31 10.30 1.69
C GLY A 108 14.82 10.16 3.14
N MET A 109 14.86 8.93 3.71
CA MET A 109 14.57 8.72 5.15
C MET A 109 15.59 9.43 6.04
N VAL A 110 16.88 9.33 5.71
CA VAL A 110 17.95 9.98 6.47
C VAL A 110 17.78 11.49 6.44
N ASP A 111 17.49 12.05 5.27
CA ASP A 111 17.37 13.50 5.11
C ASP A 111 16.10 14.04 5.78
N LEU A 112 15.00 13.30 5.70
CA LEU A 112 13.77 13.66 6.40
C LEU A 112 13.96 13.58 7.93
N ALA A 113 14.60 12.53 8.43
CA ALA A 113 14.89 12.39 9.86
C ALA A 113 15.79 13.53 10.38
N LYS A 114 16.81 13.92 9.62
CA LYS A 114 17.67 15.08 9.95
C LYS A 114 16.86 16.37 10.03
N GLY A 115 15.90 16.58 9.14
CA GLY A 115 15.00 17.73 9.14
C GLY A 115 14.21 17.86 10.45
N PHE A 116 13.97 16.76 11.15
CA PHE A 116 13.32 16.71 12.47
C PHE A 116 14.33 16.67 13.63
N GLY A 117 15.63 16.85 13.38
CA GLY A 117 16.67 16.76 14.40
C GLY A 117 17.01 15.33 14.83
N GLY A 118 16.51 14.35 14.13
CA GLY A 118 16.72 12.92 14.40
C GLY A 118 17.87 12.31 13.59
N LYS A 119 18.22 11.09 13.97
CA LYS A 119 19.12 10.21 13.21
C LYS A 119 18.44 8.87 13.02
N ILE A 120 18.52 8.33 11.81
CA ILE A 120 18.02 7.01 11.47
C ILE A 120 19.06 6.27 10.64
N THR A 121 19.19 4.97 10.87
CA THR A 121 19.93 4.06 9.99
C THR A 121 18.92 3.16 9.30
N PRO A 122 18.58 3.43 8.04
CA PRO A 122 17.57 2.65 7.34
C PRO A 122 18.01 1.20 7.14
N ARG A 123 17.23 0.26 7.66
CA ARG A 123 17.43 -1.18 7.43
C ARG A 123 16.75 -1.62 6.15
N PHE A 124 15.55 -1.08 5.89
CA PHE A 124 14.73 -1.36 4.72
C PHE A 124 14.02 -0.08 4.26
N TYR A 125 13.48 -0.12 3.06
CA TYR A 125 12.48 0.81 2.56
C TYR A 125 11.40 0.02 1.86
N VAL A 126 10.14 0.27 2.20
CA VAL A 126 9.00 -0.47 1.67
C VAL A 126 8.08 0.44 0.87
N ASN A 127 7.43 -0.13 -0.14
CA ASN A 127 6.35 0.50 -0.84
C ASN A 127 5.08 0.44 0.02
N THR A 128 4.36 1.54 0.15
CA THR A 128 3.13 1.64 0.97
C THR A 128 1.83 1.57 0.17
N GLY A 129 1.89 1.17 -1.08
CA GLY A 129 0.69 0.98 -1.91
C GLY A 129 0.00 -0.36 -1.68
N VAL A 130 0.73 -1.36 -1.16
CA VAL A 130 0.19 -2.65 -0.74
C VAL A 130 0.82 -3.01 0.60
N PHE A 131 0.02 -3.11 1.66
CA PHE A 131 0.50 -3.58 2.95
C PHE A 131 -0.61 -4.21 3.80
N VAL A 132 -0.19 -5.03 4.75
CA VAL A 132 -1.05 -5.56 5.81
C VAL A 132 -0.45 -5.23 7.16
N VAL A 133 -1.25 -4.71 8.06
CA VAL A 133 -0.79 -4.27 9.39
C VAL A 133 -1.80 -4.65 10.46
N SER A 134 -1.31 -5.05 11.63
CA SER A 134 -2.15 -5.31 12.81
C SER A 134 -2.32 -4.04 13.65
N ASN A 135 -3.34 -4.02 14.49
CA ASN A 135 -3.60 -2.91 15.43
C ASN A 135 -2.52 -2.75 16.51
N LYS A 136 -1.55 -3.65 16.60
CA LYS A 136 -0.37 -3.51 17.46
C LYS A 136 0.57 -2.39 16.98
N PHE A 137 0.44 -1.96 15.72
CA PHE A 137 1.33 -1.00 15.07
C PHE A 137 0.65 0.33 14.73
N LEU A 138 -0.29 0.76 15.53
CA LEU A 138 -0.97 2.05 15.33
C LEU A 138 -0.01 3.24 15.27
N GLY A 139 1.15 3.15 15.91
CA GLY A 139 2.20 4.16 15.81
C GLY A 139 2.70 4.43 14.40
N LEU A 140 2.57 3.44 13.48
CA LEU A 140 2.87 3.62 12.06
C LEU A 140 2.08 4.78 11.42
N PHE A 141 0.88 5.02 11.91
CA PHE A 141 -0.05 6.02 11.40
C PHE A 141 0.02 7.36 12.15
N SER A 142 1.06 7.59 12.94
CA SER A 142 1.27 8.88 13.60
C SER A 142 1.51 9.98 12.59
N CYS A 143 0.92 11.15 12.80
CA CYS A 143 1.21 12.31 11.95
C CYS A 143 2.62 12.85 12.21
N PRO A 144 3.31 13.37 11.18
CA PRO A 144 4.59 14.04 11.37
C PRO A 144 4.46 15.22 12.33
N PRO A 145 5.37 15.37 13.31
CA PRO A 145 5.23 16.38 14.39
C PRO A 145 5.36 17.82 13.89
N PHE A 146 5.97 18.06 12.72
CA PHE A 146 6.21 19.39 12.16
C PHE A 146 5.39 19.64 10.87
N GLY A 147 4.31 18.89 10.68
CA GLY A 147 3.50 18.94 9.48
C GLY A 147 3.97 17.99 8.39
N CYS A 148 3.11 17.83 7.40
CA CYS A 148 3.33 16.89 6.30
C CYS A 148 4.42 17.40 5.36
N TYR A 149 5.37 16.53 5.05
CA TYR A 149 6.43 16.84 4.10
C TYR A 149 5.87 16.83 2.66
N PRO A 150 6.01 17.94 1.91
CA PRO A 150 5.28 18.11 0.64
C PRO A 150 5.91 17.37 -0.55
N ASN A 151 6.76 16.40 -0.31
CA ASN A 151 7.40 15.67 -1.38
C ASN A 151 6.52 14.48 -1.84
N HIS A 152 6.77 14.04 -3.06
CA HIS A 152 6.06 12.99 -3.76
C HIS A 152 5.96 11.66 -2.98
N PHE A 153 7.01 11.31 -2.23
CA PHE A 153 7.05 10.11 -1.39
C PHE A 153 6.94 10.43 0.10
N GLY A 154 6.48 11.63 0.46
CA GLY A 154 6.55 12.11 1.84
C GLY A 154 5.82 11.19 2.83
N GLU A 155 4.62 10.76 2.50
CA GLU A 155 3.84 9.84 3.33
C GLU A 155 4.52 8.47 3.44
N GLN A 156 4.92 7.87 2.31
CA GLN A 156 5.63 6.58 2.29
C GLN A 156 6.93 6.64 3.09
N THR A 157 7.74 7.68 2.88
CA THR A 157 8.98 7.89 3.63
C THR A 157 8.72 8.04 5.13
N TRP A 158 7.66 8.78 5.50
CA TRP A 158 7.28 8.94 6.90
C TRP A 158 6.87 7.61 7.54
N MET A 159 6.04 6.81 6.89
CA MET A 159 5.64 5.48 7.38
C MET A 159 6.86 4.56 7.54
N ASN A 160 7.81 4.60 6.62
CA ASN A 160 9.08 3.88 6.74
C ASN A 160 9.89 4.33 7.96
N ILE A 161 9.96 5.63 8.24
CA ILE A 161 10.60 6.17 9.44
C ILE A 161 9.89 5.66 10.70
N GLN A 162 8.55 5.71 10.75
CA GLN A 162 7.78 5.20 11.88
C GLN A 162 8.05 3.72 12.13
N ALA A 163 8.07 2.90 11.08
CA ALA A 163 8.37 1.48 11.19
C ALA A 163 9.74 1.23 11.86
N HIS A 164 10.75 2.06 11.53
CA HIS A 164 12.07 1.96 12.16
C HIS A 164 12.08 2.45 13.62
N LEU A 165 11.41 3.59 13.90
CA LEU A 165 11.35 4.15 15.24
C LEU A 165 10.63 3.23 16.23
N TRP A 166 9.61 2.53 15.78
CA TRP A 166 8.87 1.55 16.58
C TRP A 166 9.53 0.16 16.60
N GLY A 167 10.69 0.00 15.95
CA GLY A 167 11.40 -1.28 15.90
C GLY A 167 10.62 -2.40 15.25
N MET A 168 9.76 -2.06 14.30
CA MET A 168 8.92 -3.06 13.61
C MET A 168 9.78 -4.08 12.88
N GLU A 169 9.40 -5.33 13.01
CA GLU A 169 9.92 -6.40 12.17
C GLU A 169 9.10 -6.45 10.88
N LEU A 170 9.81 -6.30 9.77
CA LEU A 170 9.23 -6.43 8.45
C LEU A 170 9.21 -7.91 8.04
N THR A 171 8.04 -8.38 7.62
CA THR A 171 7.96 -9.60 6.81
C THR A 171 7.75 -9.18 5.36
N PRO A 172 8.77 -9.32 4.50
CA PRO A 172 8.64 -8.99 3.09
C PRO A 172 7.55 -9.84 2.45
N LEU A 173 6.63 -9.20 1.72
CA LEU A 173 5.76 -9.91 0.80
C LEU A 173 6.59 -10.36 -0.41
N ASP A 174 6.24 -11.53 -0.96
CA ASP A 174 6.72 -11.90 -2.27
C ASP A 174 6.37 -10.79 -3.27
N PRO A 175 7.30 -10.40 -4.17
CA PRO A 175 7.05 -9.37 -5.17
C PRO A 175 5.78 -9.58 -6.01
N ALA A 176 5.31 -10.82 -6.17
CA ALA A 176 4.05 -11.16 -6.83
C ALA A 176 2.81 -10.52 -6.14
N TYR A 177 2.88 -10.23 -4.84
CA TYR A 177 1.81 -9.54 -4.11
C TYR A 177 1.90 -8.01 -4.14
N ASN A 178 2.89 -7.47 -4.81
CA ASN A 178 2.97 -6.04 -5.15
C ASN A 178 3.79 -5.89 -6.42
N CYS A 179 3.34 -6.53 -7.50
CA CYS A 179 3.99 -6.50 -8.80
C CYS A 179 3.88 -5.09 -9.39
N MET A 180 4.84 -4.24 -9.03
CA MET A 180 4.91 -2.86 -9.54
C MET A 180 5.29 -2.88 -11.01
N THR A 181 4.41 -2.40 -11.87
CA THR A 181 4.58 -2.44 -13.33
C THR A 181 5.82 -1.69 -13.84
N SER A 182 6.35 -0.76 -13.05
CA SER A 182 7.57 -0.02 -13.35
C SER A 182 8.86 -0.83 -13.14
N VAL A 183 8.78 -1.92 -12.36
CA VAL A 183 9.96 -2.73 -11.97
C VAL A 183 9.73 -4.24 -12.08
N GLU A 184 8.62 -4.69 -12.68
CA GLU A 184 8.29 -6.12 -12.82
C GLU A 184 9.41 -6.94 -13.47
N SER A 185 10.06 -6.38 -14.49
CA SER A 185 11.18 -7.03 -15.19
C SER A 185 12.41 -7.22 -14.29
N HIS A 186 12.62 -6.33 -13.31
CA HIS A 186 13.72 -6.45 -12.35
C HIS A 186 13.55 -7.68 -11.45
N PHE A 187 12.31 -8.04 -11.13
CA PHE A 187 11.98 -9.24 -10.35
C PHE A 187 11.75 -10.48 -11.22
N GLY A 188 11.88 -10.37 -12.54
CA GLY A 188 11.64 -11.48 -13.48
C GLY A 188 10.17 -11.91 -13.52
N LEU A 189 9.23 -11.03 -13.17
CA LEU A 189 7.80 -11.30 -13.14
C LEU A 189 7.14 -10.98 -14.48
N ASP A 190 6.15 -11.79 -14.83
CA ASP A 190 5.13 -11.50 -15.84
C ASP A 190 3.81 -11.20 -15.11
N ARG A 191 3.35 -9.95 -15.15
CA ARG A 191 2.15 -9.52 -14.40
C ARG A 191 0.89 -10.35 -14.73
N TYR A 192 0.82 -10.93 -15.92
CA TYR A 192 -0.35 -11.72 -16.34
C TYR A 192 -0.30 -13.18 -15.88
N LYS A 193 0.88 -13.69 -15.48
CA LYS A 193 1.07 -15.07 -15.06
C LYS A 193 1.40 -15.20 -13.59
N ASP A 194 2.29 -14.32 -13.12
CA ASP A 194 2.96 -14.50 -11.83
C ASP A 194 2.35 -13.60 -10.74
N ALA A 195 1.81 -12.41 -11.11
CA ALA A 195 1.31 -11.48 -10.12
C ALA A 195 -0.03 -11.92 -9.49
N TYR A 196 -0.13 -11.82 -8.19
CA TYR A 196 -1.37 -11.87 -7.42
C TYR A 196 -1.99 -10.49 -7.26
N ILE A 197 -1.15 -9.47 -7.16
CA ILE A 197 -1.54 -8.06 -7.07
C ILE A 197 -0.65 -7.26 -8.03
N ILE A 198 -1.27 -6.62 -9.03
CA ILE A 198 -0.61 -5.72 -9.96
C ILE A 198 -0.75 -4.29 -9.44
N HIS A 199 0.36 -3.58 -9.32
CA HIS A 199 0.38 -2.21 -8.83
C HIS A 199 1.01 -1.28 -9.88
N TYR A 200 0.27 -0.26 -10.28
CA TYR A 200 0.70 0.69 -11.32
C TYR A 200 1.50 1.87 -10.75
N ALA A 201 2.32 1.58 -9.74
CA ALA A 201 3.11 2.57 -9.03
C ALA A 201 3.94 3.47 -9.96
N GLY A 202 3.93 4.79 -9.68
CA GLY A 202 4.72 5.78 -10.41
C GLY A 202 4.14 6.21 -11.75
N GLN A 203 2.94 5.79 -12.13
CA GLN A 203 2.30 6.14 -13.41
C GLN A 203 1.28 7.29 -13.31
N SER A 204 1.27 8.04 -12.22
CA SER A 204 0.30 9.11 -11.96
C SER A 204 0.43 10.36 -12.84
N ASN A 205 1.43 10.42 -13.72
CA ASN A 205 1.64 11.57 -14.60
C ASN A 205 0.60 11.69 -15.73
N ASP A 206 -0.08 10.59 -16.09
CA ASP A 206 -1.13 10.55 -17.10
C ASP A 206 -2.22 9.56 -16.66
N LEU A 207 -3.18 10.07 -15.89
CA LEU A 207 -4.25 9.25 -15.30
C LEU A 207 -5.23 8.69 -16.34
N VAL A 208 -5.35 9.32 -17.52
CA VAL A 208 -6.18 8.80 -18.60
C VAL A 208 -5.53 7.57 -19.24
N LYS A 209 -4.23 7.66 -19.51
CA LYS A 209 -3.45 6.53 -20.01
C LYS A 209 -3.40 5.39 -18.99
N LEU A 210 -3.21 5.73 -17.73
CA LEU A 210 -3.21 4.75 -16.64
C LEU A 210 -4.53 3.99 -16.57
N ALA A 211 -5.67 4.69 -16.59
CA ALA A 211 -6.99 4.07 -16.58
C ALA A 211 -7.19 3.12 -17.76
N GLY A 212 -6.78 3.53 -18.98
CA GLY A 212 -6.81 2.69 -20.16
C GLY A 212 -5.99 1.41 -20.00
N GLN A 213 -4.77 1.52 -19.48
CA GLN A 213 -3.90 0.37 -19.24
C GLN A 213 -4.50 -0.60 -18.22
N ILE A 214 -5.04 -0.09 -17.11
CA ILE A 214 -5.69 -0.94 -16.09
C ILE A 214 -6.88 -1.69 -16.68
N GLN A 215 -7.70 -1.03 -17.52
CA GLN A 215 -8.84 -1.67 -18.19
C GLN A 215 -8.39 -2.78 -19.15
N GLU A 216 -7.35 -2.55 -19.93
CA GLU A 216 -6.78 -3.56 -20.83
C GLU A 216 -6.23 -4.77 -20.05
N ASP A 217 -5.50 -4.50 -18.96
CA ASP A 217 -4.93 -5.56 -18.14
C ASP A 217 -6.02 -6.34 -17.40
N ASP A 218 -7.07 -5.67 -16.90
CA ASP A 218 -8.24 -6.33 -16.30
C ASP A 218 -8.97 -7.25 -17.30
N ALA A 219 -9.12 -6.80 -18.55
CA ALA A 219 -9.72 -7.62 -19.60
C ALA A 219 -8.89 -8.88 -19.89
N LYS A 220 -7.55 -8.73 -20.04
CA LYS A 220 -6.64 -9.87 -20.25
C LYS A 220 -6.67 -10.88 -19.10
N LEU A 221 -6.70 -10.39 -17.87
CA LEU A 221 -6.80 -11.27 -16.69
C LEU A 221 -8.13 -12.02 -16.67
N LYS A 222 -9.25 -11.38 -17.01
CA LYS A 222 -10.56 -12.03 -17.14
C LYS A 222 -10.57 -13.11 -18.21
N GLU A 223 -9.98 -12.84 -19.39
CA GLU A 223 -9.83 -13.83 -20.46
C GLU A 223 -8.99 -15.04 -20.03
N ALA A 224 -7.99 -14.81 -19.19
CA ALA A 224 -7.15 -15.85 -18.60
C ALA A 224 -7.80 -16.57 -17.39
N GLY A 225 -8.97 -16.16 -16.95
CA GLY A 225 -9.66 -16.71 -15.77
C GLY A 225 -9.10 -16.22 -14.44
N ARG A 226 -8.28 -15.18 -14.47
CA ARG A 226 -7.56 -14.63 -13.31
C ARG A 226 -8.17 -13.34 -12.76
#